data_34cf23bf9cb7c3ee4b4676c31566de0b
#
_entry.id   34cf23bf9cb7c3ee4b4676c31566de0b
#
_cell.length_a   1.000
_cell.length_b   1.000
_cell.length_c   1.000
_cell.angle_alpha   90.00
_cell.angle_beta   90.00
_cell.angle_gamma   90.00
#
_symmetry.space_group_name_H-M   'P 1'
#
loop_
_entity.id
_entity.type
_entity.pdbx_description
1 polymer ?
#
loop_
_entity_poly.entity_id
_entity_poly.type
_entity_poly.pdbx_seq_one_letter_code
_entity_poly.pdbx_strand_id
1 'polypeptide(L)'
;MKRASLLLLPFLLLSGSAFAQVTISPTTLFIDDQSRFGTFLVMNSSDQAQEVSLEFNFGYPATDANGNTVMRYDDVDAASQFSIADWIRGFPRNFILEPDQRQTVRLTVRPPGDIPDGMYWTRIKTSSNPLSADVGAEAAEGITAQINFNFEQITAGFYKKGDVNTGVAFNELTVETNGDRASVLAQLNRTGNAPFLGSMLLLVRDSSGNIVVESRSSTTLYFDGTKRMDFDIYDWLSGEYEAEIRFESSRSDISRSDLVQITPVSSHVTFTLP
;
A
#
# COMPACT_ATOMS: atom_id res chain seq x y z
N MET A 1 -31.87 22.81 54.70
CA MET A 1 -31.98 22.16 53.40
C MET A 1 -31.19 22.99 52.38
N LYS A 2 -29.92 22.61 52.12
CA LYS A 2 -29.03 23.29 51.18
C LYS A 2 -29.04 22.52 49.84
N ARG A 3 -29.57 23.15 48.78
CA ARG A 3 -29.56 22.58 47.40
C ARG A 3 -28.18 22.86 46.81
N ALA A 4 -27.39 21.81 46.59
CA ALA A 4 -26.17 21.84 45.78
C ALA A 4 -26.56 21.76 44.31
N SER A 5 -26.39 22.86 43.55
CA SER A 5 -26.50 22.90 42.10
C SER A 5 -25.22 22.32 41.52
N LEU A 6 -25.31 21.14 40.92
CA LEU A 6 -24.24 20.50 40.18
C LEU A 6 -24.19 21.15 38.79
N LEU A 7 -23.22 22.03 38.57
CA LEU A 7 -22.90 22.61 37.25
C LEU A 7 -22.24 21.52 36.40
N LEU A 8 -23.00 20.91 35.51
CA LEU A 8 -22.49 20.03 34.43
C LEU A 8 -21.87 20.94 33.37
N LEU A 9 -20.53 20.99 33.33
CA LEU A 9 -19.76 21.65 32.27
C LEU A 9 -19.77 20.74 31.06
N PRO A 10 -20.35 21.12 29.91
CA PRO A 10 -20.25 20.29 28.70
C PRO A 10 -18.82 20.38 28.18
N PHE A 11 -18.07 19.27 28.28
CA PHE A 11 -16.78 19.11 27.64
C PHE A 11 -17.03 18.97 26.14
N LEU A 12 -16.96 20.10 25.42
CA LEU A 12 -17.05 20.14 23.97
C LEU A 12 -15.80 19.46 23.39
N LEU A 13 -15.92 18.20 23.00
CA LEU A 13 -14.92 17.48 22.21
C LEU A 13 -14.80 18.20 20.87
N LEU A 14 -13.84 19.10 20.74
CA LEU A 14 -13.35 19.57 19.44
C LEU A 14 -12.63 18.40 18.77
N SER A 15 -13.37 17.53 18.10
CA SER A 15 -12.82 16.59 17.14
C SER A 15 -12.35 17.40 15.93
N GLY A 16 -11.13 17.91 15.98
CA GLY A 16 -10.44 18.46 14.80
C GLY A 16 -10.29 17.33 13.80
N SER A 17 -11.02 17.40 12.68
CA SER A 17 -10.81 16.51 11.55
C SER A 17 -9.39 16.75 11.02
N ALA A 18 -8.49 15.78 11.22
CA ALA A 18 -7.19 15.78 10.56
C ALA A 18 -7.42 15.49 9.07
N PHE A 19 -7.59 16.53 8.27
CA PHE A 19 -7.62 16.38 6.81
C PHE A 19 -6.19 16.16 6.33
N ALA A 20 -5.98 15.16 5.49
CA ALA A 20 -4.75 15.06 4.71
C ALA A 20 -4.63 16.34 3.88
N GLN A 21 -3.49 17.02 3.96
CA GLN A 21 -3.28 18.31 3.29
C GLN A 21 -3.41 18.16 1.76
N VAL A 22 -2.82 17.08 1.22
CA VAL A 22 -2.86 16.77 -0.22
C VAL A 22 -3.30 15.33 -0.40
N THR A 23 -4.18 15.07 -1.36
CA THR A 23 -4.64 13.72 -1.72
C THR A 23 -4.28 13.40 -3.16
N ILE A 24 -4.01 12.11 -3.44
CA ILE A 24 -3.60 11.61 -4.74
C ILE A 24 -4.55 10.49 -5.18
N SER A 25 -4.99 10.53 -6.43
CA SER A 25 -5.83 9.50 -7.01
C SER A 25 -5.51 9.27 -8.49
N PRO A 26 -5.36 8.00 -8.93
CA PRO A 26 -5.32 6.78 -8.13
C PRO A 26 -3.99 6.61 -7.39
N THR A 27 -3.94 5.76 -6.35
CA THR A 27 -2.72 5.44 -5.60
C THR A 27 -1.87 4.35 -6.27
N THR A 28 -2.41 3.69 -7.28
CA THR A 28 -1.71 2.72 -8.11
C THR A 28 -2.05 3.00 -9.56
N LEU A 29 -1.01 3.18 -10.38
CA LEU A 29 -1.16 3.55 -11.78
C LEU A 29 -0.57 2.47 -12.67
N PHE A 30 -1.31 2.12 -13.73
CA PHE A 30 -0.86 1.19 -14.76
C PHE A 30 -0.75 1.93 -16.09
N ILE A 31 0.38 1.78 -16.75
CA ILE A 31 0.70 2.33 -18.07
C ILE A 31 1.05 1.16 -18.98
N ASP A 32 0.40 1.06 -20.12
CA ASP A 32 0.67 0.02 -21.13
C ASP A 32 1.65 0.52 -22.20
N ASP A 33 2.24 -0.43 -22.93
CA ASP A 33 3.22 -0.13 -23.99
C ASP A 33 2.60 0.55 -25.23
N GLN A 34 1.29 0.45 -25.41
CA GLN A 34 0.62 1.08 -26.55
C GLN A 34 0.46 2.57 -26.33
N SER A 35 -0.04 2.94 -25.15
CA SER A 35 -0.27 4.34 -24.79
C SER A 35 1.00 5.04 -24.28
N ARG A 36 1.79 4.33 -23.49
CA ARG A 36 2.98 4.88 -22.77
C ARG A 36 2.67 6.11 -21.94
N PHE A 37 1.42 6.23 -21.55
CA PHE A 37 0.88 7.44 -20.95
C PHE A 37 -0.07 7.09 -19.80
N GLY A 38 -0.02 7.89 -18.75
CA GLY A 38 -0.93 7.80 -17.61
C GLY A 38 -1.17 9.16 -16.97
N THR A 39 -2.16 9.27 -16.13
CA THR A 39 -2.46 10.48 -15.36
C THR A 39 -2.87 10.14 -13.94
N PHE A 40 -2.53 11.03 -13.03
CA PHE A 40 -3.10 11.04 -11.69
C PHE A 40 -3.45 12.46 -11.28
N LEU A 41 -4.38 12.55 -10.35
CA LEU A 41 -4.88 13.80 -9.81
C LEU A 41 -4.24 14.06 -8.46
N VAL A 42 -3.77 15.26 -8.24
CA VAL A 42 -3.31 15.78 -6.95
C VAL A 42 -4.28 16.87 -6.53
N MET A 43 -4.82 16.81 -5.32
CA MET A 43 -5.79 17.76 -4.79
C MET A 43 -5.32 18.26 -3.43
N ASN A 44 -5.34 19.58 -3.27
CA ASN A 44 -5.12 20.22 -1.98
C ASN A 44 -6.47 20.38 -1.24
N SER A 45 -6.63 19.68 -0.13
CA SER A 45 -7.82 19.76 0.72
C SER A 45 -7.58 20.59 1.98
N SER A 46 -6.44 21.28 2.07
CA SER A 46 -6.12 22.18 3.18
C SER A 46 -6.56 23.61 2.90
N ASP A 47 -6.50 24.44 3.91
CA ASP A 47 -6.79 25.89 3.84
C ASP A 47 -5.58 26.75 3.46
N GLN A 48 -4.43 26.12 3.16
CA GLN A 48 -3.18 26.78 2.79
C GLN A 48 -2.68 26.31 1.42
N ALA A 49 -2.04 27.21 0.67
CA ALA A 49 -1.35 26.85 -0.54
C ALA A 49 -0.23 25.83 -0.24
N GLN A 50 -0.09 24.83 -1.10
CA GLN A 50 0.89 23.75 -0.97
C GLN A 50 1.86 23.76 -2.15
N GLU A 51 3.16 23.75 -1.85
CA GLU A 51 4.17 23.45 -2.85
C GLU A 51 4.30 21.94 -2.98
N VAL A 52 4.07 21.43 -4.19
CA VAL A 52 4.09 20.00 -4.49
C VAL A 52 5.24 19.65 -5.41
N SER A 53 5.99 18.61 -5.07
CA SER A 53 7.06 18.06 -5.91
C SER A 53 6.93 16.55 -6.08
N LEU A 54 7.43 16.04 -7.22
CA LEU A 54 7.38 14.64 -7.60
C LEU A 54 8.78 14.08 -7.80
N GLU A 55 9.02 12.90 -7.22
CA GLU A 55 10.22 12.11 -7.44
C GLU A 55 9.85 10.68 -7.86
N PHE A 56 10.70 10.07 -8.68
CA PHE A 56 10.53 8.70 -9.13
C PHE A 56 11.71 7.86 -8.63
N ASN A 57 11.42 6.86 -7.81
CA ASN A 57 12.42 6.03 -7.18
C ASN A 57 12.08 4.55 -7.38
N PHE A 58 13.08 3.70 -7.48
CA PHE A 58 12.82 2.26 -7.41
C PHE A 58 12.52 1.84 -5.99
N GLY A 59 11.64 0.86 -5.84
CA GLY A 59 11.34 0.25 -4.56
C GLY A 59 10.14 -0.68 -4.64
N TYR A 60 10.08 -1.62 -3.71
CA TYR A 60 9.00 -2.60 -3.66
C TYR A 60 8.80 -3.10 -2.22
N PRO A 61 7.59 -3.55 -1.87
CA PRO A 61 7.37 -4.26 -0.62
C PRO A 61 7.93 -5.68 -0.73
N ALA A 62 8.87 -6.00 0.13
CA ALA A 62 9.37 -7.34 0.38
C ALA A 62 8.80 -7.85 1.71
N THR A 63 9.23 -9.03 2.12
CA THR A 63 8.95 -9.56 3.45
C THR A 63 10.24 -9.96 4.16
N ASP A 64 10.27 -9.77 5.47
CA ASP A 64 11.31 -10.32 6.32
C ASP A 64 11.11 -11.83 6.57
N ALA A 65 12.02 -12.44 7.33
CA ALA A 65 11.95 -13.87 7.66
C ALA A 65 10.68 -14.26 8.45
N ASN A 66 10.03 -13.30 9.10
CA ASN A 66 8.80 -13.51 9.88
C ASN A 66 7.53 -13.22 9.07
N GLY A 67 7.67 -12.91 7.78
CA GLY A 67 6.54 -12.57 6.90
C GLY A 67 6.01 -11.13 7.04
N ASN A 68 6.69 -10.26 7.82
CA ASN A 68 6.29 -8.87 7.94
C ASN A 68 6.72 -8.08 6.70
N THR A 69 5.84 -7.19 6.24
CA THR A 69 6.13 -6.35 5.07
C THR A 69 7.17 -5.29 5.40
N VAL A 70 8.23 -5.23 4.60
CA VAL A 70 9.29 -4.21 4.66
C VAL A 70 9.48 -3.58 3.29
N MET A 71 9.70 -2.27 3.23
CA MET A 71 9.98 -1.60 1.96
C MET A 71 11.47 -1.68 1.62
N ARG A 72 11.78 -2.14 0.42
CA ARG A 72 13.14 -2.21 -0.12
C ARG A 72 13.33 -1.14 -1.18
N TYR A 73 14.30 -0.25 -0.95
CA TYR A 73 14.70 0.82 -1.89
C TYR A 73 16.15 0.69 -2.34
N ASP A 74 16.90 -0.21 -1.75
CA ASP A 74 18.34 -0.38 -1.84
C ASP A 74 18.78 -1.59 -2.70
N ASP A 75 17.84 -2.26 -3.36
CA ASP A 75 18.09 -3.43 -4.20
C ASP A 75 18.53 -3.00 -5.61
N VAL A 76 19.84 -2.84 -5.80
CA VAL A 76 20.45 -2.37 -7.05
C VAL A 76 20.25 -3.37 -8.19
N ASP A 77 20.29 -4.68 -7.89
CA ASP A 77 20.15 -5.73 -8.90
C ASP A 77 18.71 -5.78 -9.43
N ALA A 78 17.73 -5.73 -8.54
CA ALA A 78 16.32 -5.62 -8.95
C ALA A 78 16.03 -4.28 -9.64
N ALA A 79 16.64 -3.18 -9.21
CA ALA A 79 16.49 -1.88 -9.84
C ALA A 79 16.99 -1.89 -11.29
N SER A 80 18.14 -2.53 -11.55
CA SER A 80 18.70 -2.63 -12.91
C SER A 80 17.80 -3.39 -13.89
N GLN A 81 16.98 -4.32 -13.39
CA GLN A 81 16.12 -5.18 -14.19
C GLN A 81 14.69 -4.63 -14.35
N PHE A 82 14.15 -3.99 -13.31
CA PHE A 82 12.72 -3.70 -13.25
C PHE A 82 12.36 -2.22 -13.06
N SER A 83 13.34 -1.34 -12.81
CA SER A 83 13.06 0.07 -12.57
C SER A 83 12.66 0.83 -13.83
N ILE A 84 11.59 1.61 -13.74
CA ILE A 84 11.25 2.61 -14.75
C ILE A 84 11.54 4.05 -14.28
N ALA A 85 12.20 4.23 -13.15
CA ALA A 85 12.43 5.55 -12.56
C ALA A 85 13.14 6.52 -13.55
N ASP A 86 14.07 5.99 -14.35
CA ASP A 86 14.77 6.76 -15.37
C ASP A 86 13.99 6.94 -16.68
N TRP A 87 12.96 6.10 -16.91
CA TRP A 87 12.17 6.12 -18.15
C TRP A 87 10.92 6.97 -18.04
N ILE A 88 10.44 7.20 -16.81
CA ILE A 88 9.20 7.92 -16.54
C ILE A 88 9.46 9.42 -16.35
N ARG A 89 8.55 10.23 -16.84
CA ARG A 89 8.55 11.69 -16.66
C ARG A 89 7.16 12.13 -16.28
N GLY A 90 7.07 12.97 -15.26
CA GLY A 90 5.84 13.64 -14.83
C GLY A 90 5.80 15.09 -15.25
N PHE A 91 4.65 15.60 -15.67
CA PHE A 91 4.43 17.01 -15.95
C PHE A 91 3.05 17.46 -15.48
N PRO A 92 2.96 18.57 -14.70
CA PRO A 92 4.08 19.28 -14.08
C PRO A 92 4.78 18.43 -13.01
N ARG A 93 6.08 18.67 -12.78
CA ARG A 93 6.86 17.96 -11.75
C ARG A 93 6.89 18.71 -10.43
N ASN A 94 6.89 20.05 -10.51
CA ASN A 94 6.80 20.94 -9.37
C ASN A 94 5.69 21.95 -9.65
N PHE A 95 4.84 22.21 -8.68
CA PHE A 95 3.71 23.13 -8.83
C PHE A 95 3.17 23.58 -7.48
N ILE A 96 2.45 24.68 -7.48
CA ILE A 96 1.73 25.17 -6.30
C ILE A 96 0.25 24.82 -6.48
N LEU A 97 -0.38 24.36 -5.42
CA LEU A 97 -1.82 24.14 -5.34
C LEU A 97 -2.40 25.09 -4.29
N GLU A 98 -3.24 26.00 -4.74
CA GLU A 98 -4.08 26.78 -3.84
C GLU A 98 -5.08 25.91 -3.08
N PRO A 99 -5.70 26.39 -1.99
CA PRO A 99 -6.77 25.67 -1.31
C PRO A 99 -7.85 25.17 -2.29
N ASP A 100 -8.30 23.95 -2.12
CA ASP A 100 -9.30 23.25 -2.95
C ASP A 100 -8.93 23.07 -4.43
N GLN A 101 -7.73 23.45 -4.82
CA GLN A 101 -7.25 23.27 -6.19
C GLN A 101 -6.89 21.81 -6.50
N ARG A 102 -6.99 21.48 -7.79
CA ARG A 102 -6.64 20.17 -8.36
C ARG A 102 -5.67 20.35 -9.52
N GLN A 103 -4.65 19.50 -9.55
CA GLN A 103 -3.69 19.43 -10.64
C GLN A 103 -3.67 18.01 -11.21
N THR A 104 -3.93 17.89 -12.51
CA THR A 104 -3.66 16.65 -13.22
C THR A 104 -2.20 16.59 -13.60
N VAL A 105 -1.52 15.56 -13.13
CA VAL A 105 -0.15 15.25 -13.54
C VAL A 105 -0.18 14.19 -14.63
N ARG A 106 0.52 14.47 -15.72
CA ARG A 106 0.71 13.57 -16.86
C ARG A 106 2.02 12.81 -16.70
N LEU A 107 1.94 11.49 -16.84
CA LEU A 107 3.11 10.62 -16.86
C LEU A 107 3.33 10.09 -18.27
N THR A 108 4.57 10.08 -18.70
CA THR A 108 4.99 9.43 -19.95
C THR A 108 6.16 8.50 -19.68
N VAL A 109 6.14 7.31 -20.26
CA VAL A 109 7.20 6.32 -20.15
C VAL A 109 7.92 6.19 -21.48
N ARG A 110 9.25 6.28 -21.47
CA ARG A 110 10.12 6.09 -22.63
C ARG A 110 11.10 4.96 -22.34
N PRO A 111 10.68 3.71 -22.53
CA PRO A 111 11.54 2.57 -22.27
C PRO A 111 12.68 2.52 -23.31
N PRO A 112 13.81 1.88 -22.98
CA PRO A 112 14.81 1.46 -23.96
C PRO A 112 14.20 0.54 -25.03
N GLY A 113 14.82 0.45 -26.20
CA GLY A 113 14.25 -0.22 -27.38
C GLY A 113 13.95 -1.70 -27.17
N ASP A 114 14.84 -2.42 -26.51
CA ASP A 114 14.86 -3.89 -26.47
C ASP A 114 14.69 -4.46 -25.06
N ILE A 115 13.68 -3.97 -24.32
CA ILE A 115 13.35 -4.56 -23.02
C ILE A 115 12.46 -5.80 -23.21
N PRO A 116 12.64 -6.86 -22.41
CA PRO A 116 11.77 -8.05 -22.43
C PRO A 116 10.30 -7.72 -22.14
N ASP A 117 9.40 -8.62 -22.51
CA ASP A 117 8.03 -8.57 -22.07
C ASP A 117 7.93 -8.78 -20.55
N GLY A 118 7.07 -8.01 -19.89
CA GLY A 118 6.90 -8.08 -18.45
C GLY A 118 6.34 -6.79 -17.84
N MET A 119 6.34 -6.76 -16.51
CA MET A 119 5.91 -5.61 -15.76
C MET A 119 7.08 -4.98 -15.02
N TYR A 120 7.23 -3.67 -15.24
CA TYR A 120 8.25 -2.82 -14.65
C TYR A 120 7.60 -1.81 -13.72
N TRP A 121 8.33 -1.24 -12.74
CA TRP A 121 7.69 -0.36 -11.77
C TRP A 121 8.60 0.73 -11.21
N THR A 122 7.95 1.70 -10.60
CA THR A 122 8.56 2.77 -9.81
C THR A 122 7.67 3.11 -8.62
N ARG A 123 8.26 3.79 -7.64
CA ARG A 123 7.53 4.53 -6.61
C ARG A 123 7.51 6.00 -6.99
N ILE A 124 6.34 6.59 -6.96
CA ILE A 124 6.13 8.02 -7.19
C ILE A 124 6.00 8.64 -5.81
N LYS A 125 7.05 9.34 -5.38
CA LYS A 125 7.02 10.11 -4.14
C LYS A 125 6.47 11.49 -4.46
N THR A 126 5.37 11.85 -3.84
CA THR A 126 4.77 13.17 -3.89
C THR A 126 5.00 13.82 -2.54
N SER A 127 5.80 14.88 -2.50
CA SER A 127 6.04 15.69 -1.31
C SER A 127 5.21 16.95 -1.40
N SER A 128 4.56 17.32 -0.29
CA SER A 128 3.80 18.57 -0.19
C SER A 128 4.17 19.33 1.09
N ASN A 129 4.43 20.62 0.93
CA ASN A 129 4.79 21.54 2.00
C ASN A 129 3.87 22.74 1.94
N PRO A 130 3.40 23.27 3.09
CA PRO A 130 2.75 24.57 3.11
C PRO A 130 3.67 25.63 2.50
N LEU A 131 3.13 26.45 1.61
CA LEU A 131 3.87 27.58 1.07
C LEU A 131 4.17 28.55 2.21
N SER A 132 5.46 28.70 2.54
CA SER A 132 5.87 29.64 3.59
C SER A 132 5.45 31.06 3.22
N ALA A 133 4.83 31.79 4.17
CA ALA A 133 4.61 33.22 4.00
C ALA A 133 5.94 33.93 3.76
N ASP A 134 5.94 34.94 2.90
CA ASP A 134 7.13 35.72 2.57
C ASP A 134 7.91 36.11 3.85
N VAL A 135 9.23 35.93 3.80
CA VAL A 135 10.16 36.40 4.82
C VAL A 135 10.10 37.90 4.87
N GLY A 136 9.23 38.48 5.71
CA GLY A 136 9.01 39.90 5.80
C GLY A 136 7.66 40.32 6.39
N ALA A 137 6.75 39.37 6.66
CA ALA A 137 5.58 39.65 7.51
C ALA A 137 6.07 40.05 8.90
N GLU A 138 5.76 41.25 9.35
CA GLU A 138 6.17 41.78 10.65
C GLU A 138 5.82 40.75 11.74
N ALA A 139 6.85 40.25 12.43
CA ALA A 139 6.66 39.39 13.60
C ALA A 139 5.87 40.19 14.63
N ALA A 140 4.64 39.81 14.89
CA ALA A 140 3.91 40.31 16.06
C ALA A 140 4.78 40.04 17.31
N GLU A 141 4.90 41.01 18.18
CA GLU A 141 5.67 40.88 19.43
C GLU A 141 5.16 39.69 20.23
N GLY A 142 5.88 38.58 20.19
CA GLY A 142 5.59 37.34 20.88
C GLY A 142 6.42 36.17 20.30
N ILE A 143 6.68 35.16 21.12
CA ILE A 143 7.34 33.93 20.67
C ILE A 143 6.29 33.13 19.86
N THR A 144 6.34 33.21 18.55
CA THR A 144 5.49 32.39 17.67
C THR A 144 6.29 31.17 17.23
N ALA A 145 5.93 29.98 17.69
CA ALA A 145 6.47 28.73 17.18
C ALA A 145 5.63 28.30 15.96
N GLN A 146 6.22 28.28 14.77
CA GLN A 146 5.60 27.74 13.57
C GLN A 146 6.09 26.29 13.39
N ILE A 147 5.17 25.35 13.34
CA ILE A 147 5.45 23.94 13.04
C ILE A 147 5.06 23.71 11.58
N ASN A 148 6.04 23.44 10.73
CA ASN A 148 5.80 23.07 9.36
C ASN A 148 5.86 21.55 9.21
N PHE A 149 4.82 20.95 8.64
CA PHE A 149 4.77 19.53 8.33
C PHE A 149 5.07 19.31 6.86
N ASN A 150 6.06 18.48 6.56
CA ASN A 150 6.29 17.94 5.23
C ASN A 150 5.52 16.62 5.11
N PHE A 151 4.61 16.52 4.14
CA PHE A 151 3.86 15.31 3.86
C PHE A 151 4.43 14.63 2.64
N GLU A 152 4.79 13.35 2.79
CA GLU A 152 5.25 12.51 1.71
C GLU A 152 4.28 11.36 1.49
N GLN A 153 3.77 11.22 0.27
CA GLN A 153 2.92 10.12 -0.14
C GLN A 153 3.63 9.30 -1.21
N ILE A 154 3.65 7.97 -1.03
CA ILE A 154 4.25 7.04 -1.97
C ILE A 154 3.15 6.29 -2.70
N THR A 155 3.07 6.47 -4.01
CA THR A 155 2.18 5.73 -4.90
C THR A 155 2.97 4.78 -5.79
N ALA A 156 2.30 3.80 -6.39
CA ALA A 156 2.94 2.83 -7.27
C ALA A 156 2.64 3.15 -8.74
N GLY A 157 3.68 3.18 -9.56
CA GLY A 157 3.56 3.26 -11.03
C GLY A 157 4.07 1.99 -11.67
N PHE A 158 3.24 1.35 -12.49
CA PHE A 158 3.57 0.14 -13.24
C PHE A 158 3.54 0.41 -14.74
N TYR A 159 4.48 -0.21 -15.44
CA TYR A 159 4.53 -0.23 -16.90
C TYR A 159 4.46 -1.68 -17.40
N LYS A 160 3.47 -1.97 -18.24
CA LYS A 160 3.25 -3.29 -18.86
C LYS A 160 3.80 -3.29 -20.26
N LYS A 161 4.74 -4.19 -20.56
CA LYS A 161 5.35 -4.38 -21.87
C LYS A 161 4.96 -5.76 -22.41
N GLY A 162 4.36 -5.79 -23.61
CA GLY A 162 4.03 -7.03 -24.29
C GLY A 162 3.17 -7.99 -23.49
N ASP A 163 3.47 -9.27 -23.54
CA ASP A 163 2.75 -10.32 -22.81
C ASP A 163 3.18 -10.38 -21.35
N VAL A 164 2.23 -10.10 -20.46
CA VAL A 164 2.45 -10.02 -19.01
C VAL A 164 1.69 -11.13 -18.31
N ASN A 165 2.41 -11.94 -17.54
CA ASN A 165 1.84 -12.99 -16.71
C ASN A 165 2.43 -12.98 -15.30
N THR A 166 1.68 -13.52 -14.35
CA THR A 166 2.09 -13.65 -12.95
C THR A 166 1.50 -14.91 -12.33
N GLY A 167 2.03 -15.30 -11.18
CA GLY A 167 1.50 -16.42 -10.42
C GLY A 167 2.14 -16.49 -9.03
N VAL A 168 1.54 -17.32 -8.20
CA VAL A 168 2.00 -17.66 -6.85
C VAL A 168 2.07 -19.16 -6.74
N ALA A 169 3.19 -19.68 -6.28
CA ALA A 169 3.36 -21.10 -5.95
C ALA A 169 3.73 -21.25 -4.46
N PHE A 170 3.08 -22.18 -3.77
CA PHE A 170 3.40 -22.49 -2.38
C PHE A 170 4.62 -23.40 -2.33
N ASN A 171 5.60 -23.05 -1.49
CA ASN A 171 6.69 -23.94 -1.09
C ASN A 171 6.36 -24.63 0.23
N GLU A 172 5.88 -23.86 1.20
CA GLU A 172 5.56 -24.35 2.52
C GLU A 172 4.40 -23.53 3.11
N LEU A 173 3.57 -24.17 3.93
CA LEU A 173 2.52 -23.54 4.73
C LEU A 173 2.61 -24.08 6.15
N THR A 174 2.79 -23.17 7.11
CA THR A 174 2.93 -23.53 8.53
C THR A 174 2.02 -22.69 9.41
N VAL A 175 1.69 -23.19 10.59
CA VAL A 175 0.97 -22.44 11.63
C VAL A 175 1.86 -22.36 12.87
N GLU A 176 2.05 -21.16 13.37
CA GLU A 176 2.70 -20.87 14.63
C GLU A 176 1.66 -20.38 15.64
N THR A 177 1.72 -20.89 16.86
CA THR A 177 0.84 -20.45 17.96
C THR A 177 1.66 -19.82 19.06
N ASN A 178 1.17 -18.71 19.61
CA ASN A 178 1.80 -17.98 20.71
C ASN A 178 0.73 -17.39 21.63
N GLY A 179 0.48 -18.05 22.75
CA GLY A 179 -0.62 -17.68 23.67
C GLY A 179 -1.96 -17.73 22.96
N ASP A 180 -2.68 -16.60 23.01
CA ASP A 180 -4.04 -16.48 22.45
C ASP A 180 -4.03 -16.09 20.94
N ARG A 181 -2.89 -16.19 20.27
CA ARG A 181 -2.73 -15.86 18.86
C ARG A 181 -2.12 -16.99 18.07
N ALA A 182 -2.54 -17.09 16.83
CA ALA A 182 -1.92 -17.94 15.83
C ALA A 182 -1.60 -17.15 14.57
N SER A 183 -0.63 -17.64 13.82
CA SER A 183 -0.17 -17.05 12.57
C SER A 183 0.00 -18.12 11.53
N VAL A 184 -0.58 -17.94 10.36
CA VAL A 184 -0.28 -18.77 9.20
C VAL A 184 0.85 -18.12 8.43
N LEU A 185 1.93 -18.85 8.18
CA LEU A 185 3.06 -18.42 7.35
C LEU A 185 3.07 -19.24 6.05
N ALA A 186 3.06 -18.55 4.93
CA ALA A 186 3.14 -19.15 3.61
C ALA A 186 4.47 -18.75 2.96
N GLN A 187 5.36 -19.71 2.74
CA GLN A 187 6.54 -19.51 1.90
C GLN A 187 6.15 -19.67 0.44
N LEU A 188 6.46 -18.68 -0.36
CA LEU A 188 5.93 -18.50 -1.71
C LEU A 188 7.02 -18.21 -2.72
N ASN A 189 6.86 -18.77 -3.91
CA ASN A 189 7.59 -18.36 -5.10
C ASN A 189 6.67 -17.56 -6.01
N ARG A 190 7.17 -16.42 -6.49
CA ARG A 190 6.53 -15.68 -7.58
C ARG A 190 6.90 -16.32 -8.92
N THR A 191 5.91 -16.58 -9.75
CA THR A 191 6.10 -17.09 -11.10
C THR A 191 5.68 -16.06 -12.15
N GLY A 192 6.18 -16.22 -13.37
CA GLY A 192 5.91 -15.28 -14.48
C GLY A 192 6.85 -14.08 -14.49
N ASN A 193 6.50 -13.07 -15.30
CA ASN A 193 7.31 -11.88 -15.56
C ASN A 193 6.75 -10.58 -14.94
N ALA A 194 5.80 -10.70 -14.01
CA ALA A 194 5.20 -9.59 -13.30
C ALA A 194 5.04 -9.87 -11.81
N PRO A 195 5.03 -8.83 -10.94
CA PRO A 195 4.60 -8.98 -9.56
C PRO A 195 3.16 -9.49 -9.48
N PHE A 196 2.88 -10.35 -8.51
CA PHE A 196 1.51 -10.66 -8.15
C PHE A 196 0.92 -9.49 -7.34
N LEU A 197 -0.22 -9.00 -7.78
CA LEU A 197 -1.04 -7.99 -7.09
C LEU A 197 -2.44 -8.59 -6.92
N GLY A 198 -2.87 -8.76 -5.68
CA GLY A 198 -4.13 -9.42 -5.43
C GLY A 198 -4.53 -9.40 -3.96
N SER A 199 -5.28 -10.39 -3.55
CA SER A 199 -5.62 -10.63 -2.16
C SER A 199 -5.22 -12.03 -1.71
N MET A 200 -4.98 -12.12 -0.41
CA MET A 200 -4.78 -13.34 0.35
C MET A 200 -5.97 -13.52 1.28
N LEU A 201 -6.62 -14.68 1.19
CA LEU A 201 -7.74 -15.09 2.01
C LEU A 201 -7.27 -16.19 2.95
N LEU A 202 -7.57 -16.05 4.23
CA LEU A 202 -7.40 -17.08 5.26
C LEU A 202 -8.78 -17.60 5.64
N LEU A 203 -8.92 -18.92 5.59
CA LEU A 203 -10.06 -19.65 6.17
C LEU A 203 -9.52 -20.64 7.20
N VAL A 204 -10.06 -20.63 8.41
CA VAL A 204 -9.76 -21.68 9.41
C VAL A 204 -11.05 -22.42 9.75
N ARG A 205 -10.97 -23.74 9.75
CA ARG A 205 -12.08 -24.65 10.07
C ARG A 205 -11.78 -25.45 11.30
N ASP A 206 -12.83 -25.71 12.08
CA ASP A 206 -12.79 -26.68 13.16
C ASP A 206 -12.88 -28.13 12.63
N SER A 207 -12.76 -29.12 13.52
CA SER A 207 -12.86 -30.54 13.20
C SER A 207 -14.24 -30.97 12.65
N SER A 208 -15.27 -30.14 12.82
CA SER A 208 -16.61 -30.34 12.25
C SER A 208 -16.77 -29.67 10.86
N GLY A 209 -15.76 -28.98 10.37
CA GLY A 209 -15.76 -28.27 9.10
C GLY A 209 -16.38 -26.86 9.16
N ASN A 210 -16.75 -26.36 10.35
CA ASN A 210 -17.26 -25.00 10.48
C ASN A 210 -16.13 -23.98 10.32
N ILE A 211 -16.40 -22.91 9.59
CA ILE A 211 -15.46 -21.79 9.46
C ILE A 211 -15.46 -21.00 10.78
N VAL A 212 -14.33 -20.96 11.46
CA VAL A 212 -14.09 -20.21 12.69
C VAL A 212 -13.31 -18.93 12.48
N VAL A 213 -12.55 -18.82 11.36
CA VAL A 213 -11.92 -17.59 10.89
C VAL A 213 -12.13 -17.45 9.40
N GLU A 214 -12.50 -16.25 8.98
CA GLU A 214 -12.42 -15.80 7.61
C GLU A 214 -11.81 -14.40 7.61
N SER A 215 -10.67 -14.23 6.95
CA SER A 215 -9.97 -12.96 6.86
C SER A 215 -9.40 -12.77 5.45
N ARG A 216 -9.53 -11.55 4.93
CA ARG A 216 -9.02 -11.16 3.62
C ARG A 216 -8.14 -9.93 3.75
N SER A 217 -6.98 -9.96 3.13
CA SER A 217 -6.10 -8.80 3.03
C SER A 217 -5.60 -8.59 1.60
N SER A 218 -5.42 -7.33 1.20
CA SER A 218 -4.70 -7.00 -0.03
C SER A 218 -3.23 -7.38 0.13
N THR A 219 -2.65 -7.99 -0.90
CA THR A 219 -1.27 -8.44 -0.85
C THR A 219 -0.56 -8.23 -2.19
N THR A 220 0.77 -8.25 -2.14
CA THR A 220 1.64 -8.19 -3.32
C THR A 220 2.79 -9.17 -3.15
N LEU A 221 3.25 -9.77 -4.24
CA LEU A 221 4.46 -10.58 -4.24
C LEU A 221 5.32 -10.15 -5.44
N TYR A 222 6.37 -9.37 -5.18
CA TYR A 222 7.30 -8.90 -6.21
C TYR A 222 8.37 -9.94 -6.53
N PHE A 223 8.85 -10.61 -5.50
CA PHE A 223 9.83 -11.71 -5.53
C PHE A 223 9.38 -12.79 -4.56
N ASP A 224 10.13 -13.88 -4.52
CA ASP A 224 9.89 -14.94 -3.55
C ASP A 224 9.94 -14.40 -2.12
N GLY A 225 9.16 -15.00 -1.22
CA GLY A 225 9.11 -14.55 0.16
C GLY A 225 8.03 -15.20 0.99
N THR A 226 7.99 -14.86 2.28
CA THR A 226 7.01 -15.39 3.23
C THR A 226 5.88 -14.38 3.42
N LYS A 227 4.64 -14.84 3.39
CA LYS A 227 3.46 -14.06 3.78
C LYS A 227 2.89 -14.58 5.08
N ARG A 228 2.41 -13.65 5.91
CA ARG A 228 1.85 -13.94 7.23
C ARG A 228 0.44 -13.41 7.36
N MET A 229 -0.44 -14.19 7.98
CA MET A 229 -1.75 -13.74 8.46
C MET A 229 -1.93 -14.19 9.91
N ASP A 230 -2.23 -13.22 10.77
CA ASP A 230 -2.47 -13.43 12.19
C ASP A 230 -3.97 -13.54 12.47
N PHE A 231 -4.33 -14.34 13.46
CA PHE A 231 -5.69 -14.47 13.96
C PHE A 231 -5.70 -14.83 15.44
N ASP A 232 -6.79 -14.49 16.12
CA ASP A 232 -6.96 -14.78 17.54
C ASP A 232 -7.55 -16.18 17.72
N ILE A 233 -7.03 -16.90 18.71
CA ILE A 233 -7.47 -18.23 19.12
C ILE A 233 -7.95 -18.24 20.59
N TYR A 234 -8.25 -17.06 21.13
CA TYR A 234 -8.76 -16.92 22.49
C TYR A 234 -10.08 -17.69 22.64
N ASP A 235 -10.21 -18.44 23.73
CA ASP A 235 -11.37 -19.32 24.03
C ASP A 235 -11.65 -20.45 23.01
N TRP A 236 -10.69 -20.79 22.13
CA TRP A 236 -10.84 -21.94 21.26
C TRP A 236 -10.68 -23.24 22.06
N LEU A 237 -11.44 -24.25 21.67
CA LEU A 237 -11.34 -25.57 22.29
C LEU A 237 -10.07 -26.30 21.83
N SER A 238 -9.54 -27.16 22.69
CA SER A 238 -8.50 -28.12 22.31
C SER A 238 -8.99 -28.99 21.16
N GLY A 239 -8.16 -29.23 20.17
CA GLY A 239 -8.53 -30.06 19.02
C GLY A 239 -7.77 -29.74 17.76
N GLU A 240 -8.17 -30.41 16.67
CA GLU A 240 -7.60 -30.26 15.36
C GLU A 240 -8.34 -29.16 14.55
N TYR A 241 -7.58 -28.33 13.85
CA TYR A 241 -8.06 -27.27 12.98
C TYR A 241 -7.33 -27.33 11.64
N GLU A 242 -7.99 -26.88 10.57
CA GLU A 242 -7.41 -26.72 9.24
C GLU A 242 -7.38 -25.27 8.85
N ALA A 243 -6.21 -24.76 8.46
CA ALA A 243 -6.06 -23.42 7.87
C ALA A 243 -5.82 -23.54 6.36
N GLU A 244 -6.60 -22.83 5.58
CA GLU A 244 -6.46 -22.65 4.14
C GLU A 244 -5.99 -21.21 3.85
N ILE A 245 -4.91 -21.07 3.07
CA ILE A 245 -4.53 -19.79 2.44
C ILE A 245 -4.82 -19.87 0.96
N ARG A 246 -5.50 -18.82 0.44
CA ARG A 246 -5.84 -18.71 -0.98
C ARG A 246 -5.41 -17.36 -1.53
N PHE A 247 -4.77 -17.37 -2.71
CA PHE A 247 -4.42 -16.17 -3.47
C PHE A 247 -5.31 -16.02 -4.69
N GLU A 248 -5.74 -14.79 -4.95
CA GLU A 248 -6.57 -14.45 -6.11
C GLU A 248 -6.28 -13.01 -6.61
N SER A 249 -6.44 -12.77 -7.92
CA SER A 249 -6.29 -11.44 -8.54
C SER A 249 -7.54 -10.61 -8.32
N SER A 250 -7.76 -10.17 -7.09
CA SER A 250 -8.89 -9.33 -6.68
C SER A 250 -8.45 -8.33 -5.63
N ARG A 251 -8.72 -7.04 -5.85
CA ARG A 251 -8.42 -5.95 -4.92
C ARG A 251 -9.54 -4.90 -5.00
N SER A 252 -9.83 -4.25 -3.88
CA SER A 252 -10.84 -3.19 -3.82
C SER A 252 -10.33 -1.83 -4.32
N ASP A 253 -9.01 -1.62 -4.32
CA ASP A 253 -8.33 -0.36 -4.67
C ASP A 253 -7.74 -0.36 -6.09
N ILE A 254 -7.82 -1.48 -6.83
CA ILE A 254 -7.32 -1.62 -8.20
C ILE A 254 -8.42 -2.22 -9.07
N SER A 255 -8.63 -1.63 -10.24
CA SER A 255 -9.56 -2.18 -11.23
C SER A 255 -9.13 -3.59 -11.66
N ARG A 256 -10.11 -4.48 -11.82
CA ARG A 256 -9.84 -5.85 -12.27
C ARG A 256 -9.15 -5.89 -13.65
N SER A 257 -9.43 -4.93 -14.52
CA SER A 257 -8.79 -4.81 -15.84
C SER A 257 -7.30 -4.50 -15.76
N ASP A 258 -6.87 -3.87 -14.66
CA ASP A 258 -5.48 -3.48 -14.46
C ASP A 258 -4.65 -4.59 -13.82
N LEU A 259 -5.31 -5.53 -13.14
CA LEU A 259 -4.65 -6.68 -12.54
C LEU A 259 -4.31 -7.75 -13.57
N VAL A 260 -3.12 -8.30 -13.49
CA VAL A 260 -2.76 -9.55 -14.21
C VAL A 260 -3.51 -10.69 -13.52
N GLN A 261 -4.37 -11.36 -14.27
CA GLN A 261 -5.25 -12.39 -13.72
C GLN A 261 -4.54 -13.71 -13.55
N ILE A 262 -4.79 -14.40 -12.42
CA ILE A 262 -4.40 -15.78 -12.18
C ILE A 262 -5.63 -16.64 -11.92
N THR A 263 -5.52 -17.94 -12.16
CA THR A 263 -6.42 -18.91 -11.53
C THR A 263 -6.14 -18.91 -10.03
N PRO A 264 -7.15 -18.78 -9.17
CA PRO A 264 -6.91 -18.82 -7.72
C PRO A 264 -6.15 -20.08 -7.30
N VAL A 265 -5.17 -19.90 -6.43
CA VAL A 265 -4.36 -20.99 -5.88
C VAL A 265 -4.51 -21.04 -4.38
N SER A 266 -4.62 -22.23 -3.80
CA SER A 266 -4.72 -22.41 -2.35
C SER A 266 -3.83 -23.56 -1.86
N SER A 267 -3.50 -23.50 -0.58
CA SER A 267 -2.83 -24.58 0.17
C SER A 267 -3.44 -24.66 1.57
N HIS A 268 -3.34 -25.83 2.16
CA HIS A 268 -3.94 -26.19 3.45
C HIS A 268 -2.87 -26.71 4.41
N VAL A 269 -3.07 -26.45 5.69
CA VAL A 269 -2.25 -27.03 6.78
C VAL A 269 -3.13 -27.33 7.97
N THR A 270 -2.94 -28.52 8.56
CA THR A 270 -3.60 -28.91 9.80
C THR A 270 -2.73 -28.56 11.00
N PHE A 271 -3.32 -28.07 12.07
CA PHE A 271 -2.65 -27.77 13.32
C PHE A 271 -3.52 -28.16 14.51
N THR A 272 -2.89 -28.40 15.67
CA THR A 272 -3.59 -28.85 16.88
C THR A 272 -3.39 -27.85 18.01
N LEU A 273 -4.48 -27.47 18.68
CA LEU A 273 -4.45 -26.72 19.93
C LEU A 273 -4.49 -27.67 21.10
N PRO A 274 -3.66 -27.45 22.16
CA PRO A 274 -3.55 -28.33 23.33
C PRO A 274 -4.78 -28.34 24.22
#